data_4cb25e45c8116b40abb4e7c56fbd5f6e
#
_entry.id   4cb25e45c8116b40abb4e7c56fbd5f6e
#
_cell.length_a   1.000
_cell.length_b   1.000
_cell.length_c   1.000
_cell.angle_alpha   90.00
_cell.angle_beta   90.00
_cell.angle_gamma   90.00
#
_symmetry.space_group_name_H-M   'P 1'
#
loop_
_entity.id
_entity.type
_entity.pdbx_description
1 polymer ?
#
loop_
_entity_poly.entity_id
_entity_poly.type
_entity_poly.pdbx_seq_one_letter_code
_entity_poly.pdbx_strand_id
1 'polypeptide(L)'
;MVLHDQGGACLAWLSLFHTLYSTPMPQIQLAVFDMAGTTIHDENSVAKAFQRALNLHGYPKVTLQEANEKMGYSKPQAIRDLLLIHEPDLEKITDSLIEEIHSAFVQGMVDFYANDPSIRAVADAEEVFEALQKMGIKVALDTGFSRDITNIILQRVGWADGRLVNASAASDEVPMGRPFPHMIQKIMAELGITDPKSVIKIGDTEVDVNEGHNAGCLMSIGITSGVFSEKELIPHRPTHLAKNLREVLQIVKAYELQAKD
;
A
#
# COMPACT_ATOMS: atom_id res chain seq x y z
N MET A 1 65.68 -27.43 12.02
CA MET A 1 64.50 -27.01 12.79
C MET A 1 63.66 -26.11 11.88
N VAL A 2 62.67 -26.72 11.22
CA VAL A 2 61.83 -26.05 10.20
C VAL A 2 60.57 -25.63 10.91
N LEU A 3 60.33 -24.33 10.99
CA LEU A 3 59.07 -23.73 11.49
C LEU A 3 58.04 -23.82 10.33
N HIS A 4 57.00 -24.64 10.51
CA HIS A 4 55.84 -24.66 9.63
C HIS A 4 55.01 -23.40 9.83
N ASP A 5 54.84 -22.65 8.76
CA ASP A 5 53.90 -21.53 8.63
C ASP A 5 52.47 -22.05 8.66
N GLN A 6 51.76 -21.90 9.77
CA GLN A 6 50.33 -22.25 9.94
C GLN A 6 49.37 -21.07 9.72
N GLY A 7 49.92 -19.91 9.29
CA GLY A 7 49.09 -18.66 9.15
C GLY A 7 48.25 -18.57 7.87
N GLY A 8 48.63 -19.26 6.79
CA GLY A 8 47.99 -19.13 5.48
C GLY A 8 46.65 -19.85 5.33
N ALA A 9 46.45 -20.95 6.07
CA ALA A 9 45.23 -21.76 5.95
C ALA A 9 44.01 -21.13 6.59
N CYS A 10 44.18 -20.38 7.69
CA CYS A 10 43.08 -19.77 8.42
C CYS A 10 42.41 -18.58 7.66
N LEU A 11 43.24 -17.81 6.93
CA LEU A 11 42.75 -16.69 6.11
C LEU A 11 42.02 -17.17 4.83
N ALA A 12 42.47 -18.29 4.24
CA ALA A 12 41.82 -18.90 3.09
C ALA A 12 40.44 -19.50 3.45
N TRP A 13 40.28 -20.07 4.64
CA TRP A 13 38.99 -20.59 5.12
C TRP A 13 37.99 -19.46 5.43
N LEU A 14 38.45 -18.36 5.99
CA LEU A 14 37.59 -17.19 6.25
C LEU A 14 37.09 -16.51 4.95
N SER A 15 37.93 -16.45 3.91
CA SER A 15 37.52 -15.91 2.61
C SER A 15 36.57 -16.86 1.86
N LEU A 16 36.77 -18.17 1.93
CA LEU A 16 35.85 -19.16 1.36
C LEU A 16 34.48 -19.18 2.09
N PHE A 17 34.46 -19.00 3.41
CA PHE A 17 33.22 -18.91 4.17
C PHE A 17 32.43 -17.62 3.81
N HIS A 18 33.08 -16.49 3.58
CA HIS A 18 32.42 -15.24 3.13
C HIS A 18 31.81 -15.39 1.73
N THR A 19 32.47 -16.11 0.81
CA THR A 19 32.03 -16.30 -0.57
C THR A 19 30.88 -17.33 -0.69
N LEU A 20 30.76 -18.26 0.28
CA LEU A 20 29.78 -19.35 0.24
C LEU A 20 28.44 -18.99 0.91
N TYR A 21 28.34 -17.87 1.64
CA TYR A 21 27.13 -17.52 2.41
C TYR A 21 26.56 -16.12 2.14
N SER A 22 27.14 -15.33 1.25
CA SER A 22 26.48 -14.10 0.80
C SER A 22 25.52 -14.42 -0.36
N THR A 23 24.30 -14.82 -0.04
CA THR A 23 23.21 -14.69 -1.04
C THR A 23 23.15 -13.21 -1.43
N PRO A 24 23.27 -12.88 -2.72
CA PRO A 24 23.17 -11.49 -3.14
C PRO A 24 21.84 -10.92 -2.66
N MET A 25 21.86 -9.70 -2.17
CA MET A 25 20.62 -9.01 -1.75
C MET A 25 19.67 -8.93 -2.94
N PRO A 26 18.37 -9.25 -2.76
CA PRO A 26 17.42 -9.22 -3.86
C PRO A 26 17.28 -7.79 -4.40
N GLN A 27 17.34 -7.64 -5.71
CA GLN A 27 17.12 -6.37 -6.38
C GLN A 27 15.63 -6.02 -6.35
N ILE A 28 15.29 -4.77 -6.04
CA ILE A 28 13.91 -4.30 -6.09
C ILE A 28 13.46 -4.18 -7.55
N GLN A 29 12.35 -4.83 -7.91
CA GLN A 29 11.76 -4.82 -9.24
C GLN A 29 10.41 -4.08 -9.27
N LEU A 30 9.73 -3.97 -8.13
CA LEU A 30 8.39 -3.43 -8.04
C LEU A 30 8.19 -2.64 -6.75
N ALA A 31 7.65 -1.45 -6.88
CA ALA A 31 7.10 -0.66 -5.78
C ALA A 31 5.58 -0.57 -5.93
N VAL A 32 4.84 -1.08 -4.95
CA VAL A 32 3.37 -1.03 -4.88
C VAL A 32 2.96 0.02 -3.86
N PHE A 33 2.28 1.05 -4.31
CA PHE A 33 1.82 2.15 -3.48
C PHE A 33 0.31 2.07 -3.25
N ASP A 34 -0.15 2.42 -2.06
CA ASP A 34 -1.54 2.78 -1.84
C ASP A 34 -1.89 4.09 -2.57
N MET A 35 -3.19 4.35 -2.72
CA MET A 35 -3.70 5.55 -3.38
C MET A 35 -4.04 6.68 -2.40
N ALA A 36 -5.19 6.60 -1.72
CA ALA A 36 -5.73 7.69 -0.92
C ALA A 36 -4.98 7.90 0.40
N GLY A 37 -4.33 9.04 0.58
CA GLY A 37 -3.47 9.33 1.73
C GLY A 37 -1.98 9.06 1.47
N THR A 38 -1.66 8.24 0.45
CA THR A 38 -0.29 7.89 0.08
C THR A 38 0.17 8.57 -1.21
N THR A 39 -0.54 8.36 -2.32
CA THR A 39 -0.18 8.93 -3.64
C THR A 39 -1.22 9.93 -4.15
N ILE A 40 -2.44 9.85 -3.65
CA ILE A 40 -3.53 10.78 -3.92
C ILE A 40 -3.85 11.56 -2.65
N HIS A 41 -3.90 12.87 -2.76
CA HIS A 41 -4.22 13.75 -1.63
C HIS A 41 -5.64 13.49 -1.14
N ASP A 42 -5.79 13.20 0.17
CA ASP A 42 -7.08 12.98 0.81
C ASP A 42 -7.20 13.80 2.12
N GLU A 43 -8.17 14.70 2.16
CA GLU A 43 -8.51 15.51 3.33
C GLU A 43 -9.72 14.92 4.08
N ASN A 44 -9.65 13.65 4.42
CA ASN A 44 -10.75 12.89 5.02
C ASN A 44 -11.98 12.75 4.10
N SER A 45 -11.81 12.87 2.78
CA SER A 45 -12.93 12.80 1.83
C SER A 45 -13.59 11.44 1.85
N VAL A 46 -12.78 10.38 1.94
CA VAL A 46 -13.25 9.00 2.05
C VAL A 46 -14.01 8.78 3.36
N ALA A 47 -13.47 9.23 4.49
CA ALA A 47 -14.15 9.10 5.79
C ALA A 47 -15.47 9.90 5.85
N LYS A 48 -15.49 11.10 5.28
CA LYS A 48 -16.73 11.91 5.13
C LYS A 48 -17.77 11.21 4.26
N ALA A 49 -17.35 10.52 3.19
CA ALA A 49 -18.25 9.75 2.35
C ALA A 49 -18.83 8.54 3.09
N PHE A 50 -18.05 7.84 3.93
CA PHE A 50 -18.57 6.80 4.81
C PHE A 50 -19.61 7.33 5.78
N GLN A 51 -19.31 8.43 6.49
CA GLN A 51 -20.28 9.05 7.40
C GLN A 51 -21.58 9.41 6.68
N ARG A 52 -21.48 9.98 5.48
CA ARG A 52 -22.64 10.38 4.68
C ARG A 52 -23.50 9.17 4.29
N ALA A 53 -22.87 8.12 3.77
CA ALA A 53 -23.57 6.91 3.35
C ALA A 53 -24.25 6.21 4.54
N LEU A 54 -23.56 6.06 5.67
CA LEU A 54 -24.10 5.48 6.89
C LEU A 54 -25.22 6.33 7.49
N ASN A 55 -25.07 7.67 7.50
CA ASN A 55 -26.11 8.59 7.98
C ASN A 55 -27.42 8.47 7.17
N LEU A 56 -27.32 8.38 5.85
CA LEU A 56 -28.47 8.18 4.95
C LEU A 56 -29.25 6.88 5.27
N HIS A 57 -28.58 5.88 5.85
CA HIS A 57 -29.15 4.58 6.20
C HIS A 57 -29.46 4.43 7.71
N GLY A 58 -29.51 5.54 8.46
CA GLY A 58 -29.95 5.53 9.86
C GLY A 58 -28.83 5.43 10.91
N TYR A 59 -27.55 5.55 10.52
CA TYR A 59 -26.40 5.50 11.42
C TYR A 59 -25.66 6.85 11.56
N PRO A 60 -26.32 7.91 12.07
CA PRO A 60 -25.74 9.26 12.13
C PRO A 60 -24.67 9.45 13.21
N LYS A 61 -24.44 8.43 14.06
CA LYS A 61 -23.49 8.50 15.17
C LYS A 61 -22.07 8.10 14.78
N VAL A 62 -21.86 7.55 13.59
CA VAL A 62 -20.53 7.17 13.10
C VAL A 62 -19.65 8.41 13.03
N THR A 63 -18.54 8.37 13.76
CA THR A 63 -17.60 9.50 13.85
C THR A 63 -16.59 9.46 12.70
N LEU A 64 -15.97 10.61 12.42
CA LEU A 64 -14.89 10.70 11.44
C LEU A 64 -13.68 9.84 11.85
N GLN A 65 -13.41 9.77 13.16
CA GLN A 65 -12.33 8.94 13.68
C GLN A 65 -12.58 7.45 13.42
N GLU A 66 -13.77 6.94 13.74
CA GLU A 66 -14.12 5.53 13.47
C GLU A 66 -14.04 5.20 11.98
N ALA A 67 -14.48 6.13 11.11
CA ALA A 67 -14.35 5.96 9.67
C ALA A 67 -12.88 5.94 9.21
N ASN A 68 -12.02 6.78 9.79
CA ASN A 68 -10.58 6.79 9.51
C ASN A 68 -9.88 5.50 9.97
N GLU A 69 -10.29 4.92 11.10
CA GLU A 69 -9.78 3.63 11.59
C GLU A 69 -10.10 2.46 10.63
N LYS A 70 -11.00 2.66 9.68
CA LYS A 70 -11.36 1.69 8.63
C LYS A 70 -10.78 2.03 7.25
N MET A 71 -9.87 2.99 7.19
CA MET A 71 -9.18 3.32 5.95
C MET A 71 -8.29 2.16 5.50
N GLY A 72 -8.12 2.04 4.19
CA GLY A 72 -7.32 0.96 3.58
C GLY A 72 -8.05 -0.37 3.38
N TYR A 73 -9.04 -0.71 4.20
CA TYR A 73 -9.87 -1.92 4.02
C TYR A 73 -10.75 -1.84 2.75
N SER A 74 -11.22 -3.01 2.26
CA SER A 74 -12.29 -3.04 1.26
C SER A 74 -13.54 -2.36 1.81
N LYS A 75 -14.27 -1.64 0.96
CA LYS A 75 -15.37 -0.78 1.44
C LYS A 75 -16.54 -1.58 2.05
N PRO A 76 -16.96 -2.74 1.51
CA PRO A 76 -17.97 -3.56 2.18
C PRO A 76 -17.53 -4.05 3.57
N GLN A 77 -16.24 -4.41 3.76
CA GLN A 77 -15.72 -4.80 5.07
C GLN A 77 -15.73 -3.63 6.04
N ALA A 78 -15.26 -2.45 5.63
CA ALA A 78 -15.28 -1.25 6.46
C ALA A 78 -16.70 -0.87 6.90
N ILE A 79 -17.70 -0.97 6.02
CA ILE A 79 -19.12 -0.72 6.32
C ILE A 79 -19.61 -1.74 7.36
N ARG A 80 -19.35 -3.04 7.15
CA ARG A 80 -19.71 -4.08 8.11
C ARG A 80 -19.14 -3.81 9.50
N ASP A 81 -17.86 -3.46 9.58
CA ASP A 81 -17.18 -3.17 10.85
C ASP A 81 -17.79 -1.97 11.57
N LEU A 82 -18.14 -0.90 10.84
CA LEU A 82 -18.79 0.28 11.40
C LEU A 82 -20.22 -0.04 11.87
N LEU A 83 -20.97 -0.87 11.14
CA LEU A 83 -22.28 -1.34 11.56
C LEU A 83 -22.20 -2.16 12.84
N LEU A 84 -21.21 -3.04 12.99
CA LEU A 84 -21.01 -3.84 14.22
C LEU A 84 -20.78 -2.98 15.47
N ILE A 85 -20.31 -1.74 15.32
CA ILE A 85 -20.12 -0.80 16.43
C ILE A 85 -21.46 -0.10 16.78
N HIS A 86 -22.29 0.21 15.78
CA HIS A 86 -23.44 1.12 15.92
C HIS A 86 -24.80 0.46 15.85
N GLU A 87 -24.92 -0.80 15.36
CA GLU A 87 -26.18 -1.56 15.30
C GLU A 87 -26.19 -2.63 16.40
N PRO A 88 -27.05 -2.48 17.43
CA PRO A 88 -27.14 -3.43 18.52
C PRO A 88 -27.81 -4.75 18.11
N ASP A 89 -28.60 -4.75 17.06
CA ASP A 89 -29.30 -5.91 16.52
C ASP A 89 -28.51 -6.47 15.33
N LEU A 90 -27.71 -7.50 15.60
CA LEU A 90 -26.84 -8.10 14.59
C LEU A 90 -27.60 -8.73 13.41
N GLU A 91 -28.89 -9.10 13.59
CA GLU A 91 -29.70 -9.65 12.52
C GLU A 91 -30.02 -8.62 11.43
N LYS A 92 -29.91 -7.32 11.75
CA LYS A 92 -30.07 -6.24 10.78
C LYS A 92 -28.84 -6.01 9.93
N ILE A 93 -27.67 -6.49 10.34
CA ILE A 93 -26.42 -6.36 9.56
C ILE A 93 -26.43 -7.41 8.45
N THR A 94 -27.28 -7.19 7.46
CA THR A 94 -27.44 -8.09 6.31
C THR A 94 -26.50 -7.69 5.18
N ASP A 95 -26.21 -8.63 4.28
CA ASP A 95 -25.45 -8.31 3.06
C ASP A 95 -26.18 -7.29 2.19
N SER A 96 -27.52 -7.28 2.18
CA SER A 96 -28.33 -6.28 1.47
C SER A 96 -28.10 -4.87 2.02
N LEU A 97 -28.15 -4.69 3.36
CA LEU A 97 -27.89 -3.39 3.99
C LEU A 97 -26.47 -2.89 3.68
N ILE A 98 -25.49 -3.79 3.74
CA ILE A 98 -24.10 -3.44 3.42
C ILE A 98 -23.98 -2.98 1.97
N GLU A 99 -24.62 -3.67 1.03
CA GLU A 99 -24.60 -3.33 -0.38
C GLU A 99 -25.33 -2.00 -0.67
N GLU A 100 -26.44 -1.72 0.01
CA GLU A 100 -27.16 -0.44 -0.10
C GLU A 100 -26.28 0.73 0.36
N ILE A 101 -25.63 0.59 1.53
CA ILE A 101 -24.69 1.60 2.05
C ILE A 101 -23.48 1.73 1.13
N HIS A 102 -22.93 0.61 0.66
CA HIS A 102 -21.81 0.59 -0.27
C HIS A 102 -22.14 1.30 -1.59
N SER A 103 -23.30 1.04 -2.15
CA SER A 103 -23.76 1.72 -3.37
C SER A 103 -23.88 3.23 -3.17
N ALA A 104 -24.43 3.67 -2.04
CA ALA A 104 -24.51 5.11 -1.71
C ALA A 104 -23.12 5.72 -1.51
N PHE A 105 -22.19 4.99 -0.88
CA PHE A 105 -20.79 5.39 -0.75
C PHE A 105 -20.12 5.53 -2.11
N VAL A 106 -20.21 4.51 -2.97
CA VAL A 106 -19.60 4.49 -4.31
C VAL A 106 -20.13 5.67 -5.15
N GLN A 107 -21.45 5.91 -5.16
CA GLN A 107 -22.01 7.04 -5.88
C GLN A 107 -21.44 8.37 -5.39
N GLY A 108 -21.35 8.57 -4.07
CA GLY A 108 -20.76 9.77 -3.48
C GLY A 108 -19.29 9.96 -3.84
N MET A 109 -18.51 8.87 -3.89
CA MET A 109 -17.10 8.90 -4.25
C MET A 109 -16.88 9.12 -5.75
N VAL A 110 -17.71 8.52 -6.60
CA VAL A 110 -17.70 8.76 -8.06
C VAL A 110 -17.95 10.25 -8.34
N ASP A 111 -19.00 10.82 -7.75
CA ASP A 111 -19.32 12.23 -7.92
C ASP A 111 -18.19 13.14 -7.42
N PHE A 112 -17.59 12.80 -6.26
CA PHE A 112 -16.46 13.53 -5.70
C PHE A 112 -15.24 13.47 -6.61
N TYR A 113 -14.74 12.27 -6.95
CA TYR A 113 -13.54 12.14 -7.76
C TYR A 113 -13.70 12.63 -9.20
N ALA A 114 -14.92 12.59 -9.75
CA ALA A 114 -15.17 13.12 -11.09
C ALA A 114 -15.17 14.66 -11.11
N ASN A 115 -15.67 15.33 -10.06
CA ASN A 115 -16.02 16.75 -10.14
C ASN A 115 -15.24 17.67 -9.19
N ASP A 116 -14.68 17.16 -8.08
CA ASP A 116 -14.02 18.01 -7.11
C ASP A 116 -12.65 18.52 -7.64
N PRO A 117 -12.42 19.85 -7.64
CA PRO A 117 -11.16 20.41 -8.14
C PRO A 117 -9.95 20.14 -7.23
N SER A 118 -10.17 19.70 -5.98
CA SER A 118 -9.07 19.39 -5.04
C SER A 118 -8.35 18.08 -5.33
N ILE A 119 -8.92 17.24 -6.21
CA ILE A 119 -8.33 15.94 -6.58
C ILE A 119 -7.00 16.16 -7.29
N ARG A 120 -5.93 15.72 -6.66
CA ARG A 120 -4.56 15.83 -7.15
C ARG A 120 -3.68 14.73 -6.60
N ALA A 121 -2.59 14.47 -7.29
CA ALA A 121 -1.49 13.68 -6.75
C ALA A 121 -0.89 14.34 -5.49
N VAL A 122 -0.36 13.53 -4.59
CA VAL A 122 0.49 13.99 -3.49
C VAL A 122 1.74 14.66 -4.11
N ALA A 123 2.25 15.68 -3.46
CA ALA A 123 3.49 16.34 -3.88
C ALA A 123 4.61 15.30 -4.10
N ASP A 124 5.37 15.48 -5.16
CA ASP A 124 6.52 14.65 -5.53
C ASP A 124 6.18 13.21 -6.03
N ALA A 125 4.90 12.79 -6.10
CA ALA A 125 4.53 11.43 -6.51
C ALA A 125 5.09 11.08 -7.90
N GLU A 126 4.87 11.96 -8.89
CA GLU A 126 5.35 11.73 -10.27
C GLU A 126 6.87 11.72 -10.35
N GLU A 127 7.55 12.67 -9.65
CA GLU A 127 9.00 12.70 -9.58
C GLU A 127 9.57 11.40 -9.01
N VAL A 128 8.94 10.87 -7.95
CA VAL A 128 9.37 9.61 -7.31
C VAL A 128 9.11 8.43 -8.23
N PHE A 129 7.95 8.37 -8.90
CA PHE A 129 7.64 7.30 -9.85
C PHE A 129 8.64 7.27 -11.01
N GLU A 130 8.92 8.42 -11.62
CA GLU A 130 9.94 8.53 -12.68
C GLU A 130 11.33 8.12 -12.21
N ALA A 131 11.71 8.51 -10.97
CA ALA A 131 12.99 8.14 -10.41
C ALA A 131 13.12 6.63 -10.19
N LEU A 132 12.08 5.97 -9.69
CA LEU A 132 12.03 4.50 -9.53
C LEU A 132 12.12 3.80 -10.89
N GLN A 133 11.38 4.27 -11.89
CA GLN A 133 11.43 3.70 -13.24
C GLN A 133 12.80 3.87 -13.91
N LYS A 134 13.47 5.00 -13.69
CA LYS A 134 14.88 5.20 -14.15
C LYS A 134 15.86 4.23 -13.47
N MET A 135 15.53 3.69 -12.31
CA MET A 135 16.28 2.62 -11.63
C MET A 135 15.89 1.21 -12.11
N GLY A 136 14.93 1.09 -13.03
CA GLY A 136 14.41 -0.18 -13.51
C GLY A 136 13.31 -0.78 -12.63
N ILE A 137 12.82 -0.04 -11.63
CA ILE A 137 11.78 -0.48 -10.70
C ILE A 137 10.42 -0.11 -11.28
N LYS A 138 9.55 -1.08 -11.46
CA LYS A 138 8.16 -0.86 -11.89
C LYS A 138 7.37 -0.22 -10.76
N VAL A 139 6.40 0.63 -11.12
CA VAL A 139 5.50 1.30 -10.20
C VAL A 139 4.09 0.76 -10.39
N ALA A 140 3.44 0.36 -9.31
CA ALA A 140 2.06 -0.06 -9.33
C ALA A 140 1.28 0.57 -8.17
N LEU A 141 -0.05 0.59 -8.31
CA LEU A 141 -0.96 1.08 -7.28
C LEU A 141 -1.90 -0.06 -6.85
N ASP A 142 -2.23 -0.09 -5.56
CA ASP A 142 -3.35 -0.89 -5.07
C ASP A 142 -4.26 -0.04 -4.17
N THR A 143 -5.51 -0.45 -4.02
CA THR A 143 -6.47 0.36 -3.27
C THR A 143 -7.64 -0.44 -2.73
N GLY A 144 -8.17 0.01 -1.59
CA GLY A 144 -9.45 -0.47 -1.05
C GLY A 144 -10.69 0.04 -1.82
N PHE A 145 -10.51 0.84 -2.88
CA PHE A 145 -11.61 1.24 -3.78
C PHE A 145 -11.98 0.13 -4.76
N SER A 146 -13.14 0.32 -5.42
CA SER A 146 -13.53 -0.46 -6.59
C SER A 146 -12.74 -0.03 -7.84
N ARG A 147 -12.75 -0.88 -8.86
CA ARG A 147 -12.13 -0.59 -10.16
C ARG A 147 -12.67 0.69 -10.79
N ASP A 148 -13.96 0.96 -10.67
CA ASP A 148 -14.59 2.16 -11.25
C ASP A 148 -14.04 3.44 -10.64
N ILE A 149 -13.97 3.52 -9.31
CA ILE A 149 -13.38 4.67 -8.59
C ILE A 149 -11.90 4.80 -8.95
N THR A 150 -11.16 3.70 -8.97
CA THR A 150 -9.74 3.66 -9.33
C THR A 150 -9.51 4.25 -10.72
N ASN A 151 -10.29 3.86 -11.71
CA ASN A 151 -10.18 4.37 -13.07
C ASN A 151 -10.45 5.88 -13.15
N ILE A 152 -11.46 6.37 -12.45
CA ILE A 152 -11.76 7.82 -12.38
C ILE A 152 -10.57 8.58 -11.81
N ILE A 153 -9.99 8.11 -10.70
CA ILE A 153 -8.82 8.74 -10.07
C ILE A 153 -7.65 8.77 -11.04
N LEU A 154 -7.29 7.62 -11.64
CA LEU A 154 -6.18 7.52 -12.58
C LEU A 154 -6.34 8.46 -13.78
N GLN A 155 -7.55 8.59 -14.32
CA GLN A 155 -7.85 9.55 -15.39
C GLN A 155 -7.69 11.00 -14.92
N ARG A 156 -8.19 11.34 -13.75
CA ARG A 156 -8.15 12.70 -13.18
C ARG A 156 -6.73 13.19 -12.93
N VAL A 157 -5.84 12.33 -12.44
CA VAL A 157 -4.44 12.67 -12.19
C VAL A 157 -3.51 12.42 -13.39
N GLY A 158 -4.04 11.92 -14.52
CA GLY A 158 -3.27 11.70 -15.75
C GLY A 158 -2.37 10.47 -15.74
N TRP A 159 -2.68 9.46 -14.90
CA TRP A 159 -1.86 8.24 -14.77
C TRP A 159 -2.46 7.01 -15.49
N ALA A 160 -3.57 7.18 -16.21
CA ALA A 160 -4.26 6.11 -16.90
C ALA A 160 -3.56 5.59 -18.17
N ASP A 161 -2.54 6.28 -18.65
CA ASP A 161 -1.82 5.95 -19.90
C ASP A 161 -0.74 4.86 -19.74
N GLY A 162 -0.52 4.36 -18.55
CA GLY A 162 0.49 3.33 -18.25
C GLY A 162 1.94 3.83 -18.22
N ARG A 163 2.18 5.12 -18.43
CA ARG A 163 3.53 5.70 -18.48
C ARG A 163 4.16 5.77 -17.09
N LEU A 164 3.44 6.30 -16.10
CA LEU A 164 3.92 6.44 -14.72
C LEU A 164 3.54 5.26 -13.83
N VAL A 165 2.38 4.64 -14.09
CA VAL A 165 1.84 3.50 -13.33
C VAL A 165 1.75 2.31 -14.26
N ASN A 166 2.54 1.27 -14.00
CA ASN A 166 2.65 0.09 -14.86
C ASN A 166 1.51 -0.92 -14.67
N ALA A 167 0.90 -0.95 -13.49
CA ALA A 167 -0.25 -1.78 -13.16
C ALA A 167 -1.03 -1.19 -11.97
N SER A 168 -2.29 -1.59 -11.82
CA SER A 168 -3.06 -1.27 -10.61
C SER A 168 -4.04 -2.38 -10.25
N ALA A 169 -4.31 -2.57 -8.95
CA ALA A 169 -5.30 -3.50 -8.45
C ALA A 169 -6.30 -2.80 -7.52
N ALA A 170 -7.58 -3.10 -7.74
CA ALA A 170 -8.70 -2.64 -6.92
C ALA A 170 -9.22 -3.78 -6.04
N SER A 171 -9.83 -3.43 -4.90
CA SER A 171 -10.25 -4.42 -3.90
C SER A 171 -11.35 -5.39 -4.40
N ASP A 172 -12.14 -4.98 -5.38
CA ASP A 172 -13.20 -5.79 -6.00
C ASP A 172 -12.70 -6.73 -7.12
N GLU A 173 -11.41 -6.69 -7.43
CA GLU A 173 -10.79 -7.57 -8.44
C GLU A 173 -10.14 -8.82 -7.83
N VAL A 174 -10.19 -8.95 -6.50
CA VAL A 174 -9.54 -10.03 -5.76
C VAL A 174 -10.51 -10.65 -4.75
N PRO A 175 -10.31 -11.92 -4.36
CA PRO A 175 -11.19 -12.57 -3.40
C PRO A 175 -11.27 -11.88 -2.04
N MET A 176 -10.17 -11.32 -1.57
CA MET A 176 -10.08 -10.57 -0.31
C MET A 176 -9.10 -9.41 -0.50
N GLY A 177 -9.55 -8.20 -0.15
CA GLY A 177 -8.71 -7.00 -0.11
C GLY A 177 -7.72 -7.01 1.06
N ARG A 178 -7.01 -5.90 1.26
CA ARG A 178 -6.09 -5.72 2.38
C ARG A 178 -6.73 -6.09 3.74
N PRO A 179 -5.98 -6.69 4.64
CA PRO A 179 -4.54 -6.93 4.65
C PRO A 179 -4.09 -8.23 3.94
N PHE A 180 -4.97 -8.89 3.18
CA PHE A 180 -4.61 -10.10 2.42
C PHE A 180 -3.74 -9.74 1.23
N PRO A 181 -2.83 -10.64 0.79
CA PRO A 181 -1.77 -10.33 -0.19
C PRO A 181 -2.24 -10.31 -1.65
N HIS A 182 -3.54 -10.49 -1.90
CA HIS A 182 -4.06 -10.86 -3.22
C HIS A 182 -3.89 -9.76 -4.27
N MET A 183 -3.96 -8.47 -3.88
CA MET A 183 -3.76 -7.37 -4.83
C MET A 183 -2.30 -7.27 -5.25
N ILE A 184 -1.35 -7.39 -4.31
CA ILE A 184 0.08 -7.44 -4.63
C ILE A 184 0.38 -8.66 -5.52
N GLN A 185 -0.16 -9.84 -5.20
CA GLN A 185 0.02 -11.06 -6.00
C GLN A 185 -0.54 -10.91 -7.42
N LYS A 186 -1.72 -10.28 -7.57
CA LYS A 186 -2.32 -9.95 -8.87
C LYS A 186 -1.39 -9.06 -9.70
N ILE A 187 -0.88 -7.97 -9.09
CA ILE A 187 0.06 -7.05 -9.74
C ILE A 187 1.35 -7.76 -10.14
N MET A 188 1.92 -8.58 -9.25
CA MET A 188 3.11 -9.37 -9.54
C MET A 188 2.91 -10.28 -10.74
N ALA A 189 1.78 -11.01 -10.79
CA ALA A 189 1.45 -11.90 -11.90
C ALA A 189 1.30 -11.14 -13.22
N GLU A 190 0.63 -9.99 -13.23
CA GLU A 190 0.44 -9.12 -14.40
C GLU A 190 1.78 -8.61 -14.94
N LEU A 191 2.70 -8.26 -14.05
CA LEU A 191 4.01 -7.70 -14.41
C LEU A 191 5.12 -8.76 -14.60
N GLY A 192 4.79 -10.05 -14.42
CA GLY A 192 5.75 -11.16 -14.57
C GLY A 192 6.81 -11.23 -13.47
N ILE A 193 6.48 -10.72 -12.26
CA ILE A 193 7.36 -10.74 -11.09
C ILE A 193 7.00 -11.96 -10.23
N THR A 194 7.97 -12.81 -9.94
CA THR A 194 7.73 -14.08 -9.24
C THR A 194 8.25 -14.12 -7.81
N ASP A 195 9.24 -13.28 -7.48
CA ASP A 195 9.83 -13.25 -6.13
C ASP A 195 9.27 -12.05 -5.33
N PRO A 196 8.49 -12.28 -4.28
CA PRO A 196 8.00 -11.20 -3.43
C PRO A 196 9.13 -10.44 -2.70
N LYS A 197 10.33 -11.04 -2.59
CA LYS A 197 11.52 -10.34 -2.06
C LYS A 197 12.09 -9.29 -3.01
N SER A 198 11.57 -9.18 -4.22
CA SER A 198 11.86 -8.08 -5.14
C SER A 198 10.77 -6.98 -5.13
N VAL A 199 9.80 -7.05 -4.21
CA VAL A 199 8.67 -6.14 -4.10
C VAL A 199 8.74 -5.34 -2.81
N ILE A 200 8.41 -4.05 -2.89
CA ILE A 200 8.19 -3.19 -1.72
C ILE A 200 6.75 -2.69 -1.73
N LYS A 201 6.12 -2.65 -0.55
CA LYS A 201 4.78 -2.08 -0.33
C LYS A 201 4.91 -0.77 0.43
N ILE A 202 4.17 0.24 -0.02
CA ILE A 202 4.13 1.57 0.57
C ILE A 202 2.68 1.98 0.81
N GLY A 203 2.38 2.45 2.03
CA GLY A 203 1.05 2.94 2.37
C GLY A 203 1.01 3.65 3.70
N ASP A 204 -0.12 4.24 4.05
CA ASP A 204 -0.26 5.11 5.22
C ASP A 204 -1.15 4.51 6.32
N THR A 205 -1.59 3.26 6.15
CA THR A 205 -2.45 2.56 7.11
C THR A 205 -1.84 1.24 7.58
N GLU A 206 -2.40 0.69 8.66
CA GLU A 206 -2.01 -0.61 9.20
C GLU A 206 -2.18 -1.75 8.20
N VAL A 207 -3.25 -1.69 7.38
CA VAL A 207 -3.54 -2.75 6.42
C VAL A 207 -2.57 -2.76 5.25
N ASP A 208 -1.95 -1.63 4.92
CA ASP A 208 -0.88 -1.56 3.93
C ASP A 208 0.37 -2.27 4.43
N VAL A 209 0.77 -1.94 5.68
CA VAL A 209 1.93 -2.58 6.30
C VAL A 209 1.73 -4.09 6.40
N ASN A 210 0.55 -4.51 6.87
CA ASN A 210 0.21 -5.91 7.03
C ASN A 210 0.08 -6.64 5.67
N GLU A 211 -0.45 -6.00 4.63
CA GLU A 211 -0.50 -6.56 3.27
C GLU A 211 0.92 -6.84 2.74
N GLY A 212 1.84 -5.89 2.88
CA GLY A 212 3.23 -6.09 2.49
C GLY A 212 3.89 -7.27 3.22
N HIS A 213 3.66 -7.40 4.53
CA HIS A 213 4.12 -8.55 5.30
C HIS A 213 3.49 -9.87 4.84
N ASN A 214 2.18 -9.89 4.65
CA ASN A 214 1.44 -11.08 4.23
C ASN A 214 1.80 -11.51 2.79
N ALA A 215 2.15 -10.57 1.93
CA ALA A 215 2.66 -10.85 0.58
C ALA A 215 4.10 -11.33 0.59
N GLY A 216 4.81 -11.22 1.72
CA GLY A 216 6.23 -11.57 1.83
C GLY A 216 7.17 -10.55 1.19
N CYS A 217 6.74 -9.31 1.00
CA CYS A 217 7.52 -8.24 0.41
C CYS A 217 8.88 -8.05 1.10
N LEU A 218 9.85 -7.52 0.38
CA LEU A 218 11.15 -7.14 0.90
C LEU A 218 11.03 -6.07 1.98
N MET A 219 10.19 -5.06 1.69
CA MET A 219 9.91 -3.96 2.61
C MET A 219 8.40 -3.67 2.65
N SER A 220 7.94 -3.34 3.86
CA SER A 220 6.64 -2.68 4.10
C SER A 220 6.94 -1.32 4.70
N ILE A 221 6.74 -0.24 3.94
CA ILE A 221 7.09 1.12 4.31
C ILE A 221 5.83 1.89 4.70
N GLY A 222 5.79 2.37 5.94
CA GLY A 222 4.69 3.19 6.43
C GLY A 222 4.92 4.68 6.13
N ILE A 223 3.94 5.35 5.51
CA ILE A 223 3.93 6.80 5.29
C ILE A 223 3.21 7.48 6.46
N THR A 224 3.86 8.46 7.11
CA THR A 224 3.32 9.13 8.30
C THR A 224 2.63 10.47 8.00
N SER A 225 2.53 10.85 6.74
CA SER A 225 1.78 12.05 6.29
C SER A 225 0.33 11.78 5.89
N GLY A 226 -0.08 10.52 5.90
CA GLY A 226 -1.44 10.10 5.57
C GLY A 226 -2.37 10.04 6.79
N VAL A 227 -3.24 9.03 6.83
CA VAL A 227 -4.26 8.88 7.88
C VAL A 227 -3.66 8.46 9.22
N PHE A 228 -2.71 7.51 9.23
CA PHE A 228 -2.10 7.00 10.46
C PHE A 228 -0.80 7.74 10.79
N SER A 229 -0.67 8.15 12.04
CA SER A 229 0.58 8.70 12.57
C SER A 229 1.65 7.61 12.74
N GLU A 230 2.90 8.05 12.91
CA GLU A 230 4.01 7.16 13.25
C GLU A 230 3.69 6.24 14.45
N LYS A 231 3.07 6.80 15.51
CA LYS A 231 2.70 6.05 16.71
C LYS A 231 1.69 4.93 16.44
N GLU A 232 0.79 5.15 15.49
CA GLU A 232 -0.23 4.16 15.09
C GLU A 232 0.34 3.09 14.16
N LEU A 233 1.33 3.43 13.33
CA LEU A 233 1.99 2.49 12.43
C LEU A 233 3.01 1.57 13.11
N ILE A 234 3.76 2.05 14.12
CA ILE A 234 4.81 1.28 14.82
C ILE A 234 4.35 -0.10 15.31
N PRO A 235 3.14 -0.29 15.92
CA PRO A 235 2.68 -1.60 16.37
C PRO A 235 2.59 -2.65 15.26
N HIS A 236 2.42 -2.24 14.01
CA HIS A 236 2.33 -3.11 12.82
C HIS A 236 3.70 -3.45 12.22
N ARG A 237 4.81 -2.95 12.84
CA ARG A 237 6.19 -3.27 12.51
C ARG A 237 6.56 -3.00 11.05
N PRO A 238 6.29 -1.79 10.51
CA PRO A 238 6.80 -1.46 9.19
C PRO A 238 8.32 -1.65 9.16
N THR A 239 8.87 -2.09 8.05
CA THR A 239 10.34 -2.21 7.91
C THR A 239 11.01 -0.85 7.95
N HIS A 240 10.31 0.17 7.47
CA HIS A 240 10.73 1.58 7.50
C HIS A 240 9.51 2.47 7.69
N LEU A 241 9.75 3.65 8.23
CA LEU A 241 8.80 4.77 8.25
C LEU A 241 9.37 5.90 7.39
N ALA A 242 8.50 6.56 6.64
CA ALA A 242 8.84 7.70 5.80
C ALA A 242 7.80 8.80 5.99
N LYS A 243 8.24 10.05 6.03
CA LYS A 243 7.33 11.21 6.18
C LYS A 243 6.67 11.62 4.87
N ASN A 244 7.23 11.21 3.74
CA ASN A 244 6.78 11.57 2.40
C ASN A 244 7.40 10.63 1.36
N LEU A 245 6.96 10.74 0.11
CA LEU A 245 7.43 9.88 -0.97
C LEU A 245 8.92 10.09 -1.32
N ARG A 246 9.49 11.27 -1.09
CA ARG A 246 10.95 11.48 -1.29
C ARG A 246 11.78 10.68 -0.31
N GLU A 247 11.34 10.54 0.95
CA GLU A 247 12.03 9.68 1.92
C GLU A 247 11.94 8.20 1.50
N VAL A 248 10.81 7.74 0.92
CA VAL A 248 10.72 6.40 0.33
C VAL A 248 11.78 6.19 -0.74
N LEU A 249 11.93 7.15 -1.66
CA LEU A 249 12.97 7.09 -2.70
C LEU A 249 14.39 7.05 -2.11
N GLN A 250 14.63 7.76 -1.01
CA GLN A 250 15.93 7.71 -0.32
C GLN A 250 16.20 6.32 0.30
N ILE A 251 15.19 5.70 0.92
CA ILE A 251 15.27 4.34 1.46
C ILE A 251 15.61 3.35 0.34
N VAL A 252 14.90 3.41 -0.78
CA VAL A 252 15.14 2.54 -1.94
C VAL A 252 16.55 2.73 -2.49
N LYS A 253 17.00 3.98 -2.67
CA LYS A 253 18.36 4.27 -3.16
C LYS A 253 19.44 3.74 -2.21
N ALA A 254 19.26 3.91 -0.91
CA ALA A 254 20.21 3.40 0.09
C ALA A 254 20.32 1.88 0.04
N TYR A 255 19.18 1.18 -0.10
CA TYR A 255 19.15 -0.28 -0.24
C TYR A 255 19.86 -0.74 -1.52
N GLU A 256 19.54 -0.14 -2.69
CA GLU A 256 20.13 -0.51 -3.98
C GLU A 256 21.64 -0.22 -4.06
N LEU A 257 22.14 0.73 -3.28
CA LEU A 257 23.59 0.96 -3.17
C LEU A 257 24.26 -0.17 -2.40
N GLN A 258 23.67 -0.61 -1.27
CA GLN A 258 24.21 -1.71 -0.46
C GLN A 258 24.15 -3.06 -1.18
N ALA A 259 23.19 -3.26 -2.07
CA ALA A 259 23.05 -4.49 -2.85
C ALA A 259 24.09 -4.65 -3.97
N LYS A 260 24.84 -3.58 -4.30
CA LYS A 260 25.88 -3.57 -5.35
C LYS A 260 27.29 -3.78 -4.80
N ASP A 261 27.48 -3.63 -3.50
CA ASP A 261 28.76 -3.85 -2.81
C ASP A 261 28.87 -5.31 -2.35
#